data_f5dbbec415bb374bac583fb270153af5
#
_entry.id   f5dbbec415bb374bac583fb270153af5
#
_cell.length_a   1.000
_cell.length_b   1.000
_cell.length_c   1.000
_cell.angle_alpha   90.00
_cell.angle_beta   90.00
_cell.angle_gamma   90.00
#
_symmetry.space_group_name_H-M   'P 1'
#
loop_
_entity.id
_entity.type
_entity.pdbx_description
1 polymer ?
#
loop_
_entity_poly.entity_id
_entity_poly.type
_entity_poly.pdbx_seq_one_letter_code
_entity_poly.pdbx_strand_id
1 'polypeptide(L)'
;MTAPSRSTQAMAIWLVGLTVYFVAVLQRSSLAVAGLLAAERFDITASQLSTFVVLQLLVYALMQVPVGLLVDRFGPRRVLLTGTLILTVAQFSFAFADTYPWALSSRFFVGIGDAMTFVCVLRLVTSWFPVRRIPLMTQLTGVLGQLGAVAAAIPMTWALSGWGWTRAYIATAGLGVVLLLATLLVVRDSAEARSVSGPMLGLAGIRQSLGESWSHPGTRLGFWMHFSTPFSTNVLGLLWGYPFFVEGQDLSAGAAGLLLTIMVLAIMGFGPVFAWLITRSPWHRSTLVLLVIASIATAWAVVLAWPGQAPFWVLVVLVVVCGMGGPASMVGFDLGRTSNPASRTSTATGIINQAGFVATLVTAGLIGLILDWRTPDGVEGYPAEAFTWAMAAQFLLWGLGAAQIWRYRRKGRARLLRDDPEQWSRQSGRPVPRRR
;
A
#
# COMPACT_ATOMS: atom_id res chain seq x y z
N MET A 1 -12.78 -21.77 -32.34
CA MET A 1 -11.83 -21.03 -31.49
C MET A 1 -11.44 -21.96 -30.35
N THR A 2 -10.17 -22.37 -30.27
CA THR A 2 -9.65 -23.21 -29.17
C THR A 2 -9.73 -22.43 -27.86
N ALA A 3 -10.20 -23.06 -26.78
CA ALA A 3 -10.25 -22.45 -25.46
C ALA A 3 -8.83 -21.96 -25.06
N PRO A 4 -8.69 -20.75 -24.52
CA PRO A 4 -7.38 -20.22 -24.12
C PRO A 4 -6.73 -21.14 -23.07
N SER A 5 -5.41 -21.28 -23.14
CA SER A 5 -4.68 -22.08 -22.14
C SER A 5 -4.89 -21.49 -20.73
N ARG A 6 -4.81 -22.35 -19.71
CA ARG A 6 -4.94 -21.92 -18.30
C ARG A 6 -3.96 -20.77 -17.95
N SER A 7 -2.78 -20.77 -18.54
CA SER A 7 -1.77 -19.71 -18.37
C SER A 7 -2.22 -18.37 -19.00
N THR A 8 -2.79 -18.41 -20.20
CA THR A 8 -3.31 -17.21 -20.88
C THR A 8 -4.49 -16.62 -20.12
N GLN A 9 -5.39 -17.48 -19.63
CA GLN A 9 -6.54 -17.06 -18.83
C GLN A 9 -6.10 -16.41 -17.48
N ALA A 10 -5.14 -17.02 -16.79
CA ALA A 10 -4.57 -16.47 -15.54
C ALA A 10 -3.98 -15.08 -15.78
N MET A 11 -3.23 -14.89 -16.87
CA MET A 11 -2.64 -13.61 -17.24
C MET A 11 -3.70 -12.55 -17.56
N ALA A 12 -4.73 -12.91 -18.35
CA ALA A 12 -5.82 -12.00 -18.68
C ALA A 12 -6.60 -11.53 -17.42
N ILE A 13 -6.91 -12.47 -16.51
CA ILE A 13 -7.60 -12.16 -15.25
C ILE A 13 -6.76 -11.24 -14.38
N TRP A 14 -5.47 -11.52 -14.26
CA TRP A 14 -4.55 -10.68 -13.48
C TRP A 14 -4.40 -9.30 -14.12
N LEU A 15 -4.25 -9.18 -15.43
CA LEU A 15 -4.15 -7.89 -16.13
C LEU A 15 -5.41 -7.04 -15.92
N VAL A 16 -6.61 -7.61 -16.03
CA VAL A 16 -7.85 -6.88 -15.75
C VAL A 16 -7.87 -6.40 -14.30
N GLY A 17 -7.58 -7.29 -13.32
CA GLY A 17 -7.53 -6.91 -11.92
C GLY A 17 -6.46 -5.85 -11.62
N LEU A 18 -5.27 -5.99 -12.21
CA LEU A 18 -4.19 -5.01 -12.10
C LEU A 18 -4.60 -3.64 -12.66
N THR A 19 -5.28 -3.61 -13.82
CA THR A 19 -5.75 -2.36 -14.44
C THR A 19 -6.83 -1.70 -13.58
N VAL A 20 -7.72 -2.48 -12.95
CA VAL A 20 -8.69 -1.96 -11.96
C VAL A 20 -7.93 -1.31 -10.80
N TYR A 21 -6.93 -1.98 -10.23
CA TYR A 21 -6.12 -1.42 -9.14
C TYR A 21 -5.34 -0.17 -9.59
N PHE A 22 -4.75 -0.18 -10.79
CA PHE A 22 -4.06 0.98 -11.38
C PHE A 22 -5.00 2.20 -11.48
N VAL A 23 -6.23 2.01 -12.02
CA VAL A 23 -7.20 3.09 -12.15
C VAL A 23 -7.71 3.55 -10.77
N ALA A 24 -7.86 2.64 -9.81
CA ALA A 24 -8.19 3.02 -8.43
C ALA A 24 -7.11 3.92 -7.80
N VAL A 25 -5.82 3.60 -8.01
CA VAL A 25 -4.70 4.43 -7.55
C VAL A 25 -4.66 5.77 -8.29
N LEU A 26 -4.93 5.79 -9.61
CA LEU A 26 -5.07 7.03 -10.39
C LEU A 26 -6.16 7.93 -9.79
N GLN A 27 -7.36 7.37 -9.57
CA GLN A 27 -8.50 8.12 -9.02
C GLN A 27 -8.22 8.61 -7.59
N ARG A 28 -7.56 7.81 -6.77
CA ARG A 28 -7.10 8.20 -5.43
C ARG A 28 -6.15 9.39 -5.49
N SER A 29 -5.18 9.34 -6.38
CA SER A 29 -4.10 10.34 -6.48
C SER A 29 -4.49 11.58 -7.29
N SER A 30 -5.63 11.56 -8.00
CA SER A 30 -6.04 12.65 -8.90
C SER A 30 -6.21 14.00 -8.20
N LEU A 31 -6.58 13.99 -6.93
CA LEU A 31 -6.77 15.23 -6.16
C LEU A 31 -5.43 15.92 -5.82
N ALA A 32 -4.32 15.19 -5.79
CA ALA A 32 -3.00 15.79 -5.56
C ALA A 32 -2.64 16.84 -6.61
N VAL A 33 -3.08 16.62 -7.86
CA VAL A 33 -2.84 17.58 -8.97
C VAL A 33 -4.03 18.54 -9.20
N ALA A 34 -5.22 18.17 -8.72
CA ALA A 34 -6.43 18.99 -8.82
C ALA A 34 -6.64 19.91 -7.61
N GLY A 35 -5.71 19.92 -6.64
CA GLY A 35 -5.91 20.57 -5.34
C GLY A 35 -6.23 22.07 -5.44
N LEU A 36 -5.50 22.82 -6.23
CA LEU A 36 -5.76 24.26 -6.43
C LEU A 36 -7.13 24.50 -7.10
N LEU A 37 -7.44 23.71 -8.13
CA LEU A 37 -8.74 23.79 -8.80
C LEU A 37 -9.89 23.37 -7.85
N ALA A 38 -9.64 22.41 -6.95
CA ALA A 38 -10.61 22.00 -5.94
C ALA A 38 -10.82 23.11 -4.90
N ALA A 39 -9.76 23.77 -4.46
CA ALA A 39 -9.83 24.89 -3.51
C ALA A 39 -10.67 26.05 -4.08
N GLU A 40 -10.42 26.41 -5.34
CA GLU A 40 -11.19 27.44 -6.04
C GLU A 40 -12.64 26.99 -6.29
N ARG A 41 -12.87 25.75 -6.80
CA ARG A 41 -14.20 25.25 -7.15
C ARG A 41 -15.15 25.14 -5.97
N PHE A 42 -14.64 24.75 -4.81
CA PHE A 42 -15.44 24.51 -3.60
C PHE A 42 -15.35 25.63 -2.58
N ASP A 43 -14.60 26.71 -2.89
CA ASP A 43 -14.31 27.84 -1.99
C ASP A 43 -13.86 27.37 -0.60
N ILE A 44 -12.78 26.57 -0.58
CA ILE A 44 -12.30 25.88 0.63
C ILE A 44 -10.86 26.29 1.00
N THR A 45 -10.60 26.23 2.31
CA THR A 45 -9.28 26.47 2.88
C THR A 45 -8.31 25.30 2.62
N ALA A 46 -7.01 25.53 2.78
CA ALA A 46 -5.98 24.47 2.69
C ALA A 46 -6.23 23.33 3.69
N SER A 47 -6.71 23.64 4.90
CA SER A 47 -7.11 22.65 5.90
C SER A 47 -8.26 21.77 5.44
N GLN A 48 -9.29 22.34 4.83
CA GLN A 48 -10.40 21.60 4.25
C GLN A 48 -9.96 20.75 3.05
N LEU A 49 -9.05 21.25 2.22
CA LEU A 49 -8.46 20.50 1.11
C LEU A 49 -7.70 19.25 1.62
N SER A 50 -6.91 19.40 2.68
CA SER A 50 -6.19 18.27 3.28
C SER A 50 -7.13 17.19 3.85
N THR A 51 -8.33 17.58 4.30
CA THR A 51 -9.34 16.66 4.82
C THR A 51 -9.78 15.62 3.76
N PHE A 52 -9.79 15.97 2.48
CA PHE A 52 -10.09 15.01 1.42
C PHE A 52 -9.11 13.84 1.42
N VAL A 53 -7.81 14.13 1.52
CA VAL A 53 -6.74 13.12 1.48
C VAL A 53 -6.76 12.28 2.76
N VAL A 54 -6.85 12.95 3.92
CA VAL A 54 -6.89 12.29 5.23
C VAL A 54 -8.10 11.37 5.34
N LEU A 55 -9.30 11.86 4.99
CA LEU A 55 -10.53 11.05 5.01
C LEU A 55 -10.39 9.83 4.11
N GLN A 56 -9.95 10.01 2.88
CA GLN A 56 -9.84 8.92 1.91
C GLN A 56 -8.84 7.85 2.38
N LEU A 57 -7.67 8.24 2.89
CA LEU A 57 -6.68 7.30 3.43
C LEU A 57 -7.16 6.61 4.70
N LEU A 58 -7.87 7.32 5.57
CA LEU A 58 -8.48 6.75 6.78
C LEU A 58 -9.53 5.70 6.42
N VAL A 59 -10.45 6.03 5.51
CA VAL A 59 -11.47 5.09 5.02
C VAL A 59 -10.82 3.87 4.37
N TYR A 60 -9.82 4.09 3.52
CA TYR A 60 -9.06 3.01 2.91
C TYR A 60 -8.45 2.08 3.97
N ALA A 61 -7.78 2.64 4.99
CA ALA A 61 -7.18 1.87 6.07
C ALA A 61 -8.21 1.07 6.87
N LEU A 62 -9.32 1.70 7.26
CA LEU A 62 -10.39 1.06 8.02
C LEU A 62 -11.08 -0.06 7.24
N MET A 63 -11.21 0.10 5.93
CA MET A 63 -11.87 -0.89 5.06
C MET A 63 -11.02 -2.12 4.77
N GLN A 64 -9.71 -2.14 5.04
CA GLN A 64 -8.85 -3.28 4.69
C GLN A 64 -9.30 -4.60 5.34
N VAL A 65 -9.63 -4.58 6.62
CA VAL A 65 -10.10 -5.76 7.35
C VAL A 65 -11.50 -6.18 6.91
N PRO A 66 -12.51 -5.29 6.85
CA PRO A 66 -13.81 -5.63 6.26
C PRO A 66 -13.71 -6.22 4.85
N VAL A 67 -12.90 -5.63 3.98
CA VAL A 67 -12.71 -6.12 2.61
C VAL A 67 -12.11 -7.52 2.60
N GLY A 68 -11.12 -7.79 3.46
CA GLY A 68 -10.57 -9.15 3.60
C GLY A 68 -11.62 -10.19 3.91
N LEU A 69 -12.53 -9.89 4.86
CA LEU A 69 -13.69 -10.74 5.21
C LEU A 69 -14.67 -10.90 4.04
N LEU A 70 -14.98 -9.80 3.33
CA LEU A 70 -15.86 -9.83 2.16
C LEU A 70 -15.28 -10.70 1.04
N VAL A 71 -13.98 -10.61 0.79
CA VAL A 71 -13.30 -11.44 -0.24
C VAL A 71 -13.30 -12.91 0.13
N ASP A 72 -13.05 -13.26 1.39
CA ASP A 72 -13.10 -14.65 1.84
C ASP A 72 -14.54 -15.19 1.78
N ARG A 73 -15.55 -14.34 1.98
CA ARG A 73 -16.98 -14.71 1.94
C ARG A 73 -17.57 -14.78 0.54
N PHE A 74 -17.34 -13.76 -0.28
CA PHE A 74 -18.05 -13.58 -1.56
C PHE A 74 -17.17 -13.86 -2.79
N GLY A 75 -15.87 -14.10 -2.57
CA GLY A 75 -14.87 -14.26 -3.61
C GLY A 75 -14.37 -12.91 -4.18
N PRO A 76 -13.16 -12.90 -4.75
CA PRO A 76 -12.54 -11.67 -5.25
C PRO A 76 -13.30 -11.03 -6.42
N ARG A 77 -13.95 -11.82 -7.29
CA ARG A 77 -14.69 -11.29 -8.44
C ARG A 77 -15.86 -10.39 -8.03
N ARG A 78 -16.69 -10.85 -7.10
CA ARG A 78 -17.87 -10.06 -6.66
C ARG A 78 -17.45 -8.81 -5.93
N VAL A 79 -16.45 -8.91 -5.04
CA VAL A 79 -15.95 -7.77 -4.28
C VAL A 79 -15.28 -6.75 -5.21
N LEU A 80 -14.50 -7.22 -6.20
CA LEU A 80 -13.87 -6.34 -7.18
C LEU A 80 -14.90 -5.62 -8.05
N LEU A 81 -15.97 -6.30 -8.49
CA LEU A 81 -17.10 -5.69 -9.21
C LEU A 81 -17.78 -4.61 -8.38
N THR A 82 -18.09 -4.91 -7.12
CA THR A 82 -18.72 -3.94 -6.20
C THR A 82 -17.80 -2.74 -5.96
N GLY A 83 -16.51 -2.98 -5.71
CA GLY A 83 -15.53 -1.91 -5.51
C GLY A 83 -15.36 -1.03 -6.75
N THR A 84 -15.27 -1.63 -7.95
CA THR A 84 -15.18 -0.90 -9.21
C THR A 84 -16.46 -0.08 -9.47
N LEU A 85 -17.64 -0.63 -9.18
CA LEU A 85 -18.91 0.09 -9.30
C LEU A 85 -18.96 1.29 -8.35
N ILE A 86 -18.61 1.11 -7.07
CA ILE A 86 -18.56 2.20 -6.08
C ILE A 86 -17.59 3.28 -6.53
N LEU A 87 -16.37 2.91 -6.96
CA LEU A 87 -15.38 3.85 -7.50
C LEU A 87 -15.92 4.64 -8.68
N THR A 88 -16.55 3.97 -9.63
CA THR A 88 -17.09 4.59 -10.85
C THR A 88 -18.18 5.61 -10.50
N VAL A 89 -19.15 5.21 -9.68
CA VAL A 89 -20.26 6.08 -9.27
C VAL A 89 -19.75 7.26 -8.43
N ALA A 90 -18.84 7.01 -7.50
CA ALA A 90 -18.23 8.04 -6.67
C ALA A 90 -17.43 9.06 -7.49
N GLN A 91 -16.70 8.58 -8.51
CA GLN A 91 -15.92 9.47 -9.39
C GLN A 91 -16.83 10.29 -10.32
N PHE A 92 -17.94 9.72 -10.82
CA PHE A 92 -18.98 10.48 -11.50
C PHE A 92 -19.60 11.53 -10.59
N SER A 93 -19.96 11.16 -9.37
CA SER A 93 -20.49 12.07 -8.36
C SER A 93 -19.53 13.25 -8.11
N PHE A 94 -18.22 12.95 -7.96
CA PHE A 94 -17.19 13.96 -7.76
C PHE A 94 -17.00 14.90 -8.97
N ALA A 95 -17.21 14.41 -10.20
CA ALA A 95 -17.17 15.22 -11.41
C ALA A 95 -18.19 16.35 -11.43
N PHE A 96 -19.37 16.11 -10.84
CA PHE A 96 -20.49 17.04 -10.79
C PHE A 96 -20.61 17.79 -9.46
N ALA A 97 -19.82 17.44 -8.46
CA ALA A 97 -19.84 18.12 -7.17
C ALA A 97 -19.57 19.62 -7.33
N ASP A 98 -20.41 20.45 -6.71
CA ASP A 98 -20.33 21.89 -6.65
C ASP A 98 -20.20 22.44 -5.24
N THR A 99 -20.36 21.58 -4.22
CA THR A 99 -20.21 21.91 -2.81
C THR A 99 -19.19 21.00 -2.13
N TYR A 100 -18.51 21.54 -1.11
CA TYR A 100 -17.53 20.80 -0.31
C TYR A 100 -18.08 19.51 0.33
N PRO A 101 -19.29 19.52 0.99
CA PRO A 101 -19.83 18.29 1.59
C PRO A 101 -20.12 17.20 0.56
N TRP A 102 -20.61 17.57 -0.62
CA TRP A 102 -20.83 16.61 -1.71
C TRP A 102 -19.51 16.02 -2.22
N ALA A 103 -18.54 16.87 -2.49
CA ALA A 103 -17.19 16.43 -2.89
C ALA A 103 -16.56 15.51 -1.85
N LEU A 104 -16.65 15.87 -0.55
CA LEU A 104 -16.12 15.07 0.56
C LEU A 104 -16.81 13.70 0.64
N SER A 105 -18.13 13.65 0.50
CA SER A 105 -18.91 12.41 0.45
C SER A 105 -18.46 11.52 -0.72
N SER A 106 -18.26 12.10 -1.89
CA SER A 106 -17.75 11.37 -3.06
C SER A 106 -16.38 10.77 -2.77
N ARG A 107 -15.46 11.49 -2.12
CA ARG A 107 -14.13 10.99 -1.75
C ARG A 107 -14.17 9.89 -0.69
N PHE A 108 -15.12 9.93 0.24
CA PHE A 108 -15.37 8.84 1.16
C PHE A 108 -15.68 7.53 0.41
N PHE A 109 -16.57 7.57 -0.57
CA PHE A 109 -16.92 6.40 -1.39
C PHE A 109 -15.79 5.97 -2.32
N VAL A 110 -14.99 6.91 -2.86
CA VAL A 110 -13.74 6.56 -3.58
C VAL A 110 -12.82 5.74 -2.68
N GLY A 111 -12.65 6.13 -1.40
CA GLY A 111 -11.85 5.37 -0.43
C GLY A 111 -12.38 3.95 -0.18
N ILE A 112 -13.70 3.77 -0.10
CA ILE A 112 -14.34 2.44 0.05
C ILE A 112 -14.06 1.56 -1.17
N GLY A 113 -14.33 2.08 -2.38
CA GLY A 113 -14.17 1.32 -3.61
C GLY A 113 -12.71 0.97 -3.90
N ASP A 114 -11.79 1.91 -3.67
CA ASP A 114 -10.34 1.71 -3.80
C ASP A 114 -9.84 0.59 -2.87
N ALA A 115 -10.29 0.58 -1.61
CA ALA A 115 -9.91 -0.44 -0.64
C ALA A 115 -10.27 -1.87 -1.09
N MET A 116 -11.31 -2.03 -1.91
CA MET A 116 -11.75 -3.34 -2.42
C MET A 116 -10.87 -3.88 -3.56
N THR A 117 -9.94 -3.10 -4.13
CA THR A 117 -9.21 -3.50 -5.32
C THR A 117 -7.99 -4.37 -5.01
N PHE A 118 -7.04 -3.88 -4.24
CA PHE A 118 -5.74 -4.54 -4.03
C PHE A 118 -5.86 -5.95 -3.42
N VAL A 119 -6.66 -6.11 -2.36
CA VAL A 119 -6.86 -7.41 -1.68
C VAL A 119 -7.46 -8.43 -2.65
N CYS A 120 -8.42 -8.01 -3.50
CA CYS A 120 -9.00 -8.86 -4.54
C CYS A 120 -7.95 -9.33 -5.54
N VAL A 121 -7.08 -8.43 -6.04
CA VAL A 121 -6.04 -8.81 -7.01
C VAL A 121 -5.05 -9.78 -6.39
N LEU A 122 -4.61 -9.57 -5.14
CA LEU A 122 -3.75 -10.52 -4.44
C LEU A 122 -4.42 -11.90 -4.28
N ARG A 123 -5.73 -11.92 -4.02
CA ARG A 123 -6.49 -13.19 -3.95
C ARG A 123 -6.54 -13.89 -5.31
N LEU A 124 -6.77 -13.15 -6.40
CA LEU A 124 -6.73 -13.71 -7.76
C LEU A 124 -5.34 -14.27 -8.08
N VAL A 125 -4.26 -13.56 -7.72
CA VAL A 125 -2.89 -14.06 -7.89
C VAL A 125 -2.71 -15.42 -7.21
N THR A 126 -3.17 -15.57 -5.97
CA THR A 126 -3.03 -16.84 -5.22
C THR A 126 -3.90 -17.98 -5.79
N SER A 127 -5.02 -17.65 -6.46
CA SER A 127 -5.93 -18.63 -7.03
C SER A 127 -5.51 -19.11 -8.44
N TRP A 128 -4.81 -18.27 -9.20
CA TRP A 128 -4.54 -18.52 -10.61
C TRP A 128 -3.08 -18.86 -10.94
N PHE A 129 -2.13 -18.42 -10.11
CA PHE A 129 -0.71 -18.61 -10.39
C PHE A 129 -0.10 -19.73 -9.54
N PRO A 130 0.88 -20.49 -10.09
CA PRO A 130 1.61 -21.49 -9.32
C PRO A 130 2.39 -20.84 -8.19
N VAL A 131 2.56 -21.54 -7.07
CA VAL A 131 3.17 -21.06 -5.82
C VAL A 131 4.51 -20.33 -6.05
N ARG A 132 5.33 -20.84 -6.98
CA ARG A 132 6.65 -20.23 -7.30
C ARG A 132 6.53 -18.83 -7.94
N ARG A 133 5.43 -18.53 -8.63
CA ARG A 133 5.22 -17.23 -9.30
C ARG A 133 4.46 -16.23 -8.45
N ILE A 134 3.80 -16.66 -7.38
CA ILE A 134 3.00 -15.78 -6.53
C ILE A 134 3.81 -14.57 -5.99
N PRO A 135 5.04 -14.72 -5.45
CA PRO A 135 5.80 -13.57 -4.96
C PRO A 135 6.10 -12.54 -6.05
N LEU A 136 6.46 -12.99 -7.26
CA LEU A 136 6.69 -12.10 -8.40
C LEU A 136 5.41 -11.37 -8.81
N MET A 137 4.29 -12.09 -8.98
CA MET A 137 3.02 -11.50 -9.37
C MET A 137 2.50 -10.51 -8.31
N THR A 138 2.72 -10.79 -7.02
CA THR A 138 2.40 -9.89 -5.92
C THR A 138 3.22 -8.59 -5.98
N GLN A 139 4.53 -8.70 -6.21
CA GLN A 139 5.41 -7.53 -6.38
C GLN A 139 5.01 -6.71 -7.61
N LEU A 140 4.80 -7.36 -8.75
CA LEU A 140 4.34 -6.69 -9.97
C LEU A 140 2.99 -5.99 -9.76
N THR A 141 2.06 -6.61 -9.02
CA THR A 141 0.78 -5.98 -8.68
C THR A 141 1.00 -4.69 -7.90
N GLY A 142 1.85 -4.73 -6.86
CA GLY A 142 2.16 -3.54 -6.07
C GLY A 142 2.81 -2.43 -6.90
N VAL A 143 3.90 -2.76 -7.61
CA VAL A 143 4.68 -1.78 -8.37
C VAL A 143 3.89 -1.19 -9.54
N LEU A 144 3.30 -2.04 -10.39
CA LEU A 144 2.57 -1.58 -11.58
C LEU A 144 1.27 -0.86 -11.22
N GLY A 145 0.60 -1.27 -10.14
CA GLY A 145 -0.57 -0.55 -9.63
C GLY A 145 -0.24 0.87 -9.20
N GLN A 146 0.92 1.10 -8.56
CA GLN A 146 1.35 2.43 -8.14
C GLN A 146 1.68 3.37 -9.32
N LEU A 147 1.91 2.86 -10.54
CA LEU A 147 1.99 3.71 -11.73
C LEU A 147 0.70 4.50 -12.00
N GLY A 148 -0.43 4.10 -11.40
CA GLY A 148 -1.65 4.91 -11.41
C GLY A 148 -1.45 6.30 -10.81
N ALA A 149 -0.59 6.44 -9.80
CA ALA A 149 -0.25 7.77 -9.25
C ALA A 149 0.55 8.62 -10.25
N VAL A 150 1.43 8.00 -11.04
CA VAL A 150 2.16 8.67 -12.12
C VAL A 150 1.20 9.12 -13.22
N ALA A 151 0.23 8.26 -13.58
CA ALA A 151 -0.82 8.59 -14.52
C ALA A 151 -1.72 9.73 -14.01
N ALA A 152 -1.93 9.83 -12.70
CA ALA A 152 -2.60 10.98 -12.10
C ALA A 152 -1.76 12.26 -12.22
N ALA A 153 -0.43 12.18 -12.10
CA ALA A 153 0.43 13.36 -12.15
C ALA A 153 0.51 14.00 -13.54
N ILE A 154 0.55 13.23 -14.62
CA ILE A 154 0.77 13.73 -15.98
C ILE A 154 -0.52 13.75 -16.81
N PRO A 155 -1.15 12.60 -17.17
CA PRO A 155 -2.36 12.61 -17.98
C PRO A 155 -3.53 13.36 -17.34
N MET A 156 -3.69 13.26 -16.01
CA MET A 156 -4.80 13.95 -15.34
C MET A 156 -4.60 15.46 -15.30
N THR A 157 -3.35 15.94 -15.13
CA THR A 157 -3.05 17.38 -15.22
C THR A 157 -3.38 17.92 -16.62
N TRP A 158 -3.04 17.20 -17.67
CA TRP A 158 -3.41 17.59 -19.05
C TRP A 158 -4.93 17.59 -19.25
N ALA A 159 -5.62 16.58 -18.75
CA ALA A 159 -7.08 16.52 -18.84
C ALA A 159 -7.73 17.70 -18.11
N LEU A 160 -7.25 18.05 -16.91
CA LEU A 160 -7.77 19.16 -16.13
C LEU A 160 -7.53 20.50 -16.81
N SER A 161 -6.32 20.74 -17.32
CA SER A 161 -5.98 22.01 -18.00
C SER A 161 -6.65 22.17 -19.36
N GLY A 162 -6.82 21.07 -20.14
CA GLY A 162 -7.40 21.13 -21.48
C GLY A 162 -8.92 20.99 -21.53
N TRP A 163 -9.50 20.13 -20.66
CA TRP A 163 -10.94 19.79 -20.70
C TRP A 163 -11.72 20.35 -19.51
N GLY A 164 -11.02 20.84 -18.48
CA GLY A 164 -11.60 21.30 -17.23
C GLY A 164 -12.02 20.15 -16.30
N TRP A 165 -12.48 20.54 -15.11
CA TRP A 165 -12.82 19.63 -14.01
C TRP A 165 -13.78 18.50 -14.41
N THR A 166 -14.99 18.88 -14.80
CA THR A 166 -16.08 17.90 -15.01
C THR A 166 -15.73 16.87 -16.08
N ARG A 167 -15.22 17.31 -17.25
CA ARG A 167 -14.89 16.38 -18.33
C ARG A 167 -13.71 15.46 -17.98
N ALA A 168 -12.69 15.98 -17.29
CA ALA A 168 -11.54 15.18 -16.85
C ALA A 168 -11.98 14.06 -15.86
N TYR A 169 -12.82 14.40 -14.90
CA TYR A 169 -13.33 13.41 -13.94
C TYR A 169 -14.35 12.44 -14.54
N ILE A 170 -15.18 12.86 -15.50
CA ILE A 170 -16.04 11.95 -16.29
C ILE A 170 -15.18 10.97 -17.09
N ALA A 171 -14.09 11.40 -17.70
CA ALA A 171 -13.21 10.52 -18.46
C ALA A 171 -12.60 9.41 -17.55
N THR A 172 -12.13 9.77 -16.35
CA THR A 172 -11.61 8.78 -15.41
C THR A 172 -12.71 7.85 -14.87
N ALA A 173 -13.93 8.34 -14.68
CA ALA A 173 -15.09 7.52 -14.31
C ALA A 173 -15.48 6.57 -15.46
N GLY A 174 -15.40 7.04 -16.71
CA GLY A 174 -15.63 6.24 -17.91
C GLY A 174 -14.68 5.04 -18.03
N LEU A 175 -13.40 5.21 -17.64
CA LEU A 175 -12.47 4.08 -17.50
C LEU A 175 -13.01 3.04 -16.51
N GLY A 176 -13.62 3.48 -15.42
CA GLY A 176 -14.26 2.60 -14.44
C GLY A 176 -15.38 1.77 -15.04
N VAL A 177 -16.22 2.34 -15.92
CA VAL A 177 -17.28 1.61 -16.64
C VAL A 177 -16.69 0.51 -17.53
N VAL A 178 -15.64 0.83 -18.30
CA VAL A 178 -14.95 -0.14 -19.17
C VAL A 178 -14.38 -1.28 -18.33
N LEU A 179 -13.76 -0.97 -17.20
CA LEU A 179 -13.17 -1.96 -16.31
C LEU A 179 -14.21 -2.78 -15.56
N LEU A 180 -15.38 -2.20 -15.25
CA LEU A 180 -16.51 -2.93 -14.68
C LEU A 180 -16.97 -4.02 -15.67
N LEU A 181 -17.14 -3.66 -16.94
CA LEU A 181 -17.50 -4.60 -18.01
C LEU A 181 -16.39 -5.65 -18.23
N ALA A 182 -15.13 -5.25 -18.29
CA ALA A 182 -14.00 -6.19 -18.42
C ALA A 182 -13.94 -7.17 -17.24
N THR A 183 -14.16 -6.69 -15.99
CA THR A 183 -14.20 -7.53 -14.79
C THR A 183 -15.39 -8.50 -14.86
N LEU A 184 -16.54 -8.03 -15.30
CA LEU A 184 -17.75 -8.85 -15.45
C LEU A 184 -17.55 -9.99 -16.46
N LEU A 185 -16.86 -9.72 -17.55
CA LEU A 185 -16.69 -10.68 -18.66
C LEU A 185 -15.50 -11.63 -18.44
N VAL A 186 -14.37 -11.11 -17.97
CA VAL A 186 -13.07 -11.82 -17.94
C VAL A 186 -12.78 -12.45 -16.58
N VAL A 187 -13.03 -11.73 -15.46
CA VAL A 187 -12.59 -12.19 -14.14
C VAL A 187 -13.41 -13.37 -13.65
N ARG A 188 -12.69 -14.38 -13.15
CA ARG A 188 -13.23 -15.58 -12.48
C ARG A 188 -12.42 -15.82 -11.20
N ASP A 189 -13.05 -16.32 -10.16
CA ASP A 189 -12.41 -16.57 -8.86
C ASP A 189 -11.40 -17.72 -8.93
N SER A 190 -11.73 -18.77 -9.70
CA SER A 190 -10.84 -19.93 -9.95
C SER A 190 -11.07 -20.51 -11.33
N ALA A 191 -10.24 -21.49 -11.72
CA ALA A 191 -10.40 -22.21 -12.98
C ALA A 191 -11.70 -23.01 -13.04
N GLU A 192 -12.12 -23.52 -11.88
CA GLU A 192 -13.29 -24.40 -11.74
C GLU A 192 -14.59 -23.60 -11.56
N ALA A 193 -14.53 -22.42 -10.97
CA ALA A 193 -15.72 -21.63 -10.64
C ALA A 193 -15.58 -20.14 -11.01
N ARG A 194 -16.63 -19.59 -11.62
CA ARG A 194 -16.70 -18.17 -11.94
C ARG A 194 -16.79 -17.30 -10.69
N SER A 195 -17.50 -17.76 -9.66
CA SER A 195 -17.58 -17.13 -8.35
C SER A 195 -17.61 -18.19 -7.26
N VAL A 196 -16.82 -18.00 -6.23
CA VAL A 196 -16.75 -18.86 -5.05
C VAL A 196 -17.40 -18.13 -3.87
N SER A 197 -18.07 -18.87 -2.99
CA SER A 197 -18.62 -18.31 -1.77
C SER A 197 -18.13 -19.12 -0.58
N GLY A 198 -17.59 -18.42 0.42
CA GLY A 198 -17.26 -19.00 1.72
C GLY A 198 -18.49 -19.17 2.62
N PRO A 199 -18.34 -19.73 3.81
CA PRO A 199 -19.43 -19.90 4.76
C PRO A 199 -20.03 -18.57 5.19
N MET A 200 -21.33 -18.56 5.53
CA MET A 200 -21.96 -17.41 6.17
C MET A 200 -21.40 -17.26 7.59
N LEU A 201 -20.83 -16.10 7.85
CA LEU A 201 -20.33 -15.76 9.18
C LEU A 201 -21.30 -14.79 9.84
N GLY A 202 -21.97 -15.20 10.91
CA GLY A 202 -22.57 -14.27 11.85
C GLY A 202 -21.48 -13.50 12.61
N LEU A 203 -21.86 -12.53 13.45
CA LEU A 203 -20.90 -11.72 14.21
C LEU A 203 -19.90 -12.57 15.02
N ALA A 204 -20.34 -13.69 15.62
CA ALA A 204 -19.47 -14.62 16.31
C ALA A 204 -18.42 -15.25 15.36
N GLY A 205 -18.82 -15.67 14.17
CA GLY A 205 -17.92 -16.24 13.17
C GLY A 205 -16.92 -15.22 12.62
N ILE A 206 -17.34 -13.96 12.44
CA ILE A 206 -16.43 -12.85 12.07
C ILE A 206 -15.40 -12.65 13.17
N ARG A 207 -15.81 -12.53 14.43
CA ARG A 207 -14.90 -12.39 15.57
C ARG A 207 -13.94 -13.56 15.68
N GLN A 208 -14.43 -14.77 15.47
CA GLN A 208 -13.59 -15.98 15.47
C GLN A 208 -12.58 -15.93 14.33
N SER A 209 -12.98 -15.65 13.09
CA SER A 209 -12.09 -15.57 11.93
C SER A 209 -10.99 -14.52 12.11
N LEU A 210 -11.34 -13.34 12.62
CA LEU A 210 -10.37 -12.29 12.96
C LEU A 210 -9.43 -12.73 14.08
N GLY A 211 -9.98 -13.31 15.15
CA GLY A 211 -9.20 -13.81 16.28
C GLY A 211 -8.21 -14.88 15.87
N GLU A 212 -8.64 -15.85 15.08
CA GLU A 212 -7.79 -16.94 14.60
C GLU A 212 -6.72 -16.45 13.62
N SER A 213 -7.07 -15.53 12.69
CA SER A 213 -6.10 -14.91 11.78
C SER A 213 -5.07 -14.09 12.54
N TRP A 214 -5.50 -13.26 13.49
CA TRP A 214 -4.60 -12.43 14.30
C TRP A 214 -3.76 -13.26 15.28
N SER A 215 -4.29 -14.34 15.85
CA SER A 215 -3.55 -15.18 16.81
C SER A 215 -2.36 -15.89 16.18
N HIS A 216 -2.36 -16.08 14.85
CA HIS A 216 -1.28 -16.76 14.16
C HIS A 216 0.00 -15.92 14.13
N PRO A 217 1.15 -16.44 14.64
CA PRO A 217 2.41 -15.68 14.69
C PRO A 217 2.87 -15.17 13.33
N GLY A 218 2.59 -15.90 12.25
CA GLY A 218 2.93 -15.48 10.87
C GLY A 218 2.14 -14.27 10.40
N THR A 219 0.85 -14.16 10.74
CA THR A 219 0.04 -12.97 10.43
C THR A 219 0.55 -11.75 11.19
N ARG A 220 0.83 -11.90 12.49
CA ARG A 220 1.42 -10.81 13.30
C ARG A 220 2.80 -10.41 12.81
N LEU A 221 3.62 -11.37 12.38
CA LEU A 221 4.92 -11.09 11.79
C LEU A 221 4.75 -10.31 10.48
N GLY A 222 3.85 -10.73 9.59
CA GLY A 222 3.52 -10.02 8.36
C GLY A 222 2.98 -8.62 8.61
N PHE A 223 2.10 -8.45 9.61
CA PHE A 223 1.59 -7.14 10.05
C PHE A 223 2.72 -6.18 10.43
N TRP A 224 3.64 -6.60 11.31
CA TRP A 224 4.73 -5.74 11.76
C TRP A 224 5.77 -5.48 10.66
N MET A 225 5.97 -6.40 9.73
CA MET A 225 6.80 -6.15 8.55
C MET A 225 6.18 -5.08 7.67
N HIS A 226 4.88 -5.20 7.36
CA HIS A 226 4.17 -4.22 6.55
C HIS A 226 3.96 -2.89 7.28
N PHE A 227 3.86 -2.89 8.62
CA PHE A 227 3.86 -1.68 9.44
C PHE A 227 5.16 -0.88 9.28
N SER A 228 6.32 -1.57 9.28
CA SER A 228 7.63 -0.93 9.48
C SER A 228 8.34 -0.52 8.20
N THR A 229 7.91 -0.99 7.03
CA THR A 229 8.69 -0.83 5.80
C THR A 229 8.19 0.27 4.86
N PRO A 230 6.89 0.42 4.53
CA PRO A 230 6.46 1.35 3.49
C PRO A 230 6.20 2.76 4.03
N PHE A 231 6.02 2.97 5.33
CA PHE A 231 5.51 4.24 5.85
C PHE A 231 6.45 5.43 5.56
N SER A 232 7.76 5.25 5.66
CA SER A 232 8.73 6.30 5.36
C SER A 232 8.69 6.71 3.88
N THR A 233 8.62 5.74 2.98
CA THR A 233 8.42 5.97 1.54
C THR A 233 7.11 6.70 1.26
N ASN A 234 6.03 6.28 1.92
CA ASN A 234 4.72 6.90 1.77
C ASN A 234 4.69 8.34 2.31
N VAL A 235 5.31 8.58 3.46
CA VAL A 235 5.41 9.92 4.06
C VAL A 235 6.17 10.88 3.13
N LEU A 236 7.30 10.43 2.57
CA LEU A 236 8.03 11.22 1.59
C LEU A 236 7.23 11.43 0.29
N GLY A 237 6.63 10.37 -0.25
CA GLY A 237 5.94 10.43 -1.55
C GLY A 237 4.58 11.11 -1.53
N LEU A 238 3.87 11.12 -0.38
CA LEU A 238 2.49 11.59 -0.30
C LEU A 238 2.35 12.99 0.31
N LEU A 239 3.23 13.37 1.24
CA LEU A 239 2.99 14.59 2.04
C LEU A 239 4.27 15.38 2.35
N TRP A 240 5.21 14.79 3.10
CA TRP A 240 6.29 15.53 3.72
C TRP A 240 7.62 15.54 2.94
N GLY A 241 7.74 14.80 1.84
CA GLY A 241 9.00 14.73 1.11
C GLY A 241 9.34 16.02 0.39
N TYR A 242 8.38 16.61 -0.33
CA TYR A 242 8.61 17.87 -1.03
C TYR A 242 8.93 19.04 -0.06
N PRO A 243 8.15 19.29 1.01
CA PRO A 243 8.49 20.30 2.01
C PRO A 243 9.83 20.03 2.69
N PHE A 244 10.13 18.79 3.05
CA PHE A 244 11.41 18.43 3.65
C PHE A 244 12.61 18.76 2.75
N PHE A 245 12.51 18.49 1.44
CA PHE A 245 13.60 18.77 0.53
C PHE A 245 13.73 20.25 0.21
N VAL A 246 12.62 20.98 0.05
CA VAL A 246 12.63 22.40 -0.29
C VAL A 246 12.95 23.26 0.95
N GLU A 247 12.19 23.12 2.03
CA GLU A 247 12.33 23.98 3.21
C GLU A 247 13.39 23.43 4.18
N GLY A 248 13.39 22.10 4.40
CA GLY A 248 14.33 21.48 5.36
C GLY A 248 15.75 21.32 4.83
N GLN A 249 15.95 21.14 3.51
CA GLN A 249 17.25 20.93 2.87
C GLN A 249 17.64 22.02 1.87
N ASP A 250 16.84 23.11 1.77
CA ASP A 250 17.06 24.27 0.89
C ASP A 250 17.32 23.88 -0.58
N LEU A 251 16.58 22.89 -1.08
CA LEU A 251 16.69 22.47 -2.49
C LEU A 251 15.71 23.22 -3.38
N SER A 252 16.08 23.39 -4.63
CA SER A 252 15.14 23.89 -5.65
C SER A 252 13.98 22.89 -5.84
N ALA A 253 12.82 23.38 -6.25
CA ALA A 253 11.64 22.56 -6.59
C ALA A 253 11.97 21.44 -7.59
N GLY A 254 12.83 21.72 -8.58
CA GLY A 254 13.28 20.74 -9.57
C GLY A 254 14.12 19.62 -8.94
N ALA A 255 15.05 19.96 -8.03
CA ALA A 255 15.88 18.98 -7.32
C ALA A 255 15.03 18.09 -6.38
N ALA A 256 14.07 18.67 -5.66
CA ALA A 256 13.12 17.93 -4.83
C ALA A 256 12.27 16.94 -5.67
N GLY A 257 11.74 17.41 -6.80
CA GLY A 257 11.00 16.56 -7.73
C GLY A 257 11.84 15.43 -8.33
N LEU A 258 13.11 15.68 -8.62
CA LEU A 258 14.05 14.67 -9.11
C LEU A 258 14.28 13.56 -8.04
N LEU A 259 14.50 13.94 -6.77
CA LEU A 259 14.65 12.98 -5.68
C LEU A 259 13.42 12.08 -5.52
N LEU A 260 12.21 12.64 -5.55
CA LEU A 260 10.98 11.85 -5.47
C LEU A 260 10.82 10.92 -6.69
N THR A 261 11.24 11.36 -7.87
CA THR A 261 11.25 10.52 -9.08
C THR A 261 12.25 9.36 -8.95
N ILE A 262 13.46 9.61 -8.46
CA ILE A 262 14.47 8.57 -8.18
C ILE A 262 13.92 7.54 -7.19
N MET A 263 13.20 7.98 -6.14
CA MET A 263 12.56 7.08 -5.19
C MET A 263 11.56 6.13 -5.88
N VAL A 264 10.72 6.65 -6.77
CA VAL A 264 9.75 5.82 -7.53
C VAL A 264 10.48 4.80 -8.42
N LEU A 265 11.53 5.23 -9.13
CA LEU A 265 12.34 4.33 -9.95
C LEU A 265 13.02 3.24 -9.10
N ALA A 266 13.50 3.59 -7.89
CA ALA A 266 14.06 2.63 -6.95
C ALA A 266 13.01 1.60 -6.49
N ILE A 267 11.79 2.03 -6.15
CA ILE A 267 10.68 1.11 -5.83
C ILE A 267 10.47 0.10 -6.97
N MET A 268 10.44 0.58 -8.21
CA MET A 268 10.25 -0.28 -9.38
C MET A 268 11.41 -1.27 -9.57
N GLY A 269 12.64 -0.80 -9.45
CA GLY A 269 13.84 -1.63 -9.62
C GLY A 269 14.00 -2.70 -8.53
N PHE A 270 13.67 -2.39 -7.29
CA PHE A 270 13.75 -3.35 -6.18
C PHE A 270 12.65 -4.42 -6.19
N GLY A 271 11.52 -4.20 -6.84
CA GLY A 271 10.41 -5.15 -6.88
C GLY A 271 10.85 -6.56 -7.32
N PRO A 272 11.41 -6.75 -8.53
CA PRO A 272 11.90 -8.05 -9.00
C PRO A 272 12.99 -8.66 -8.11
N VAL A 273 13.89 -7.84 -7.56
CA VAL A 273 14.97 -8.29 -6.66
C VAL A 273 14.38 -8.90 -5.39
N PHE A 274 13.41 -8.25 -4.77
CA PHE A 274 12.73 -8.78 -3.58
C PHE A 274 11.91 -10.03 -3.89
N ALA A 275 11.23 -10.09 -5.04
CA ALA A 275 10.53 -11.31 -5.47
C ALA A 275 11.47 -12.51 -5.55
N TRP A 276 12.67 -12.31 -6.11
CA TRP A 276 13.71 -13.34 -6.22
C TRP A 276 14.25 -13.75 -4.83
N LEU A 277 14.58 -12.77 -3.98
CA LEU A 277 15.08 -13.03 -2.62
C LEU A 277 14.10 -13.81 -1.75
N ILE A 278 12.81 -13.45 -1.82
CA ILE A 278 11.71 -14.09 -1.05
C ILE A 278 11.56 -15.56 -1.43
N THR A 279 11.64 -15.86 -2.74
CA THR A 279 11.50 -17.24 -3.25
C THR A 279 12.70 -18.10 -2.94
N ARG A 280 13.92 -17.53 -3.05
CA ARG A 280 15.17 -18.27 -2.85
C ARG A 280 15.44 -18.61 -1.39
N SER A 281 15.03 -17.73 -0.45
CA SER A 281 15.39 -17.87 0.96
C SER A 281 14.20 -17.64 1.90
N PRO A 282 13.21 -18.55 1.93
CA PRO A 282 12.01 -18.38 2.78
C PRO A 282 12.34 -18.19 4.26
N TRP A 283 13.38 -18.84 4.78
CA TRP A 283 13.82 -18.73 6.16
C TRP A 283 14.34 -17.33 6.54
N HIS A 284 14.91 -16.59 5.57
CA HIS A 284 15.57 -15.31 5.79
C HIS A 284 14.67 -14.09 5.52
N ARG A 285 13.39 -14.29 5.16
CA ARG A 285 12.42 -13.20 4.88
C ARG A 285 12.40 -12.12 5.95
N SER A 286 12.34 -12.52 7.23
CA SER A 286 12.36 -11.57 8.36
C SER A 286 13.70 -10.87 8.55
N THR A 287 14.80 -11.54 8.23
CA THR A 287 16.14 -10.93 8.28
C THR A 287 16.28 -9.88 7.17
N LEU A 288 15.81 -10.19 5.96
CA LEU A 288 15.77 -9.24 4.85
C LEU A 288 15.01 -7.96 5.23
N VAL A 289 13.82 -8.09 5.80
CA VAL A 289 13.02 -6.94 6.24
C VAL A 289 13.72 -6.14 7.34
N LEU A 290 14.34 -6.79 8.33
CA LEU A 290 15.10 -6.10 9.37
C LEU A 290 16.32 -5.35 8.80
N LEU A 291 16.99 -5.91 7.81
CA LEU A 291 18.09 -5.23 7.12
C LEU A 291 17.59 -3.99 6.36
N VAL A 292 16.44 -4.09 5.69
CA VAL A 292 15.85 -2.93 5.02
C VAL A 292 15.49 -1.84 6.03
N ILE A 293 14.84 -2.19 7.15
CA ILE A 293 14.53 -1.22 8.20
C ILE A 293 15.81 -0.56 8.73
N ALA A 294 16.86 -1.35 9.00
CA ALA A 294 18.13 -0.83 9.46
C ALA A 294 18.78 0.10 8.42
N SER A 295 18.75 -0.27 7.13
CA SER A 295 19.28 0.57 6.05
C SER A 295 18.54 1.90 5.93
N ILE A 296 17.20 1.88 5.97
CA ILE A 296 16.38 3.11 5.90
C ILE A 296 16.66 3.98 7.15
N ALA A 297 16.65 3.39 8.34
CA ALA A 297 16.93 4.11 9.57
C ALA A 297 18.35 4.70 9.58
N THR A 298 19.36 3.96 9.09
CA THR A 298 20.73 4.47 8.98
C THR A 298 20.83 5.62 7.98
N ALA A 299 20.18 5.52 6.81
CA ALA A 299 20.19 6.59 5.82
C ALA A 299 19.55 7.87 6.39
N TRP A 300 18.44 7.75 7.09
CA TRP A 300 17.83 8.87 7.80
C TRP A 300 18.72 9.41 8.92
N ALA A 301 19.35 8.56 9.73
CA ALA A 301 20.26 8.99 10.79
C ALA A 301 21.42 9.81 10.22
N VAL A 302 21.99 9.40 9.08
CA VAL A 302 23.05 10.14 8.39
C VAL A 302 22.56 11.51 7.94
N VAL A 303 21.38 11.60 7.31
CA VAL A 303 20.84 12.88 6.84
C VAL A 303 20.50 13.82 8.01
N LEU A 304 19.86 13.31 9.06
CA LEU A 304 19.45 14.14 10.20
C LEU A 304 20.61 14.56 11.13
N ALA A 305 21.71 13.78 11.13
CA ALA A 305 22.93 14.11 11.86
C ALA A 305 23.93 14.93 11.03
N TRP A 306 23.61 15.21 9.75
CA TRP A 306 24.52 15.99 8.90
C TRP A 306 24.63 17.43 9.39
N PRO A 307 25.84 17.97 9.53
CA PRO A 307 26.00 19.36 9.95
C PRO A 307 25.56 20.31 8.83
N GLY A 308 24.43 20.98 9.04
CA GLY A 308 23.78 21.83 8.01
C GLY A 308 22.96 20.99 7.02
N GLN A 309 22.97 21.41 5.76
CA GLN A 309 22.24 20.74 4.68
C GLN A 309 23.02 19.53 4.16
N ALA A 310 22.35 18.40 4.02
CA ALA A 310 22.98 17.19 3.49
C ALA A 310 23.29 17.35 1.99
N PRO A 311 24.48 16.94 1.52
CA PRO A 311 24.81 16.97 0.09
C PRO A 311 23.79 16.19 -0.76
N PHE A 312 23.53 16.65 -1.97
CA PHE A 312 22.51 16.06 -2.85
C PHE A 312 22.70 14.54 -3.05
N TRP A 313 23.92 14.05 -3.17
CA TRP A 313 24.19 12.61 -3.29
C TRP A 313 23.76 11.79 -2.04
N VAL A 314 23.85 12.38 -0.83
CA VAL A 314 23.37 11.74 0.42
C VAL A 314 21.85 11.61 0.37
N LEU A 315 21.15 12.65 -0.12
CA LEU A 315 19.70 12.61 -0.30
C LEU A 315 19.29 11.64 -1.40
N VAL A 316 20.08 11.48 -2.47
CA VAL A 316 19.88 10.42 -3.47
C VAL A 316 19.97 9.04 -2.82
N VAL A 317 20.99 8.79 -1.99
CA VAL A 317 21.11 7.53 -1.24
C VAL A 317 19.89 7.31 -0.34
N LEU A 318 19.45 8.34 0.38
CA LEU A 318 18.26 8.28 1.23
C LEU A 318 17.04 7.80 0.44
N VAL A 319 16.70 8.47 -0.68
CA VAL A 319 15.48 8.15 -1.43
C VAL A 319 15.58 6.79 -2.13
N VAL A 320 16.77 6.37 -2.59
CA VAL A 320 16.99 5.04 -3.15
C VAL A 320 16.76 3.97 -2.08
N VAL A 321 17.33 4.15 -0.89
CA VAL A 321 17.17 3.21 0.23
C VAL A 321 15.72 3.18 0.72
N CYS A 322 15.05 4.34 0.84
CA CYS A 322 13.63 4.42 1.14
C CYS A 322 12.79 3.68 0.09
N GLY A 323 13.19 3.71 -1.19
CA GLY A 323 12.53 2.96 -2.27
C GLY A 323 12.47 1.44 -2.05
N MET A 324 13.33 0.85 -1.20
CA MET A 324 13.23 -0.57 -0.81
C MET A 324 11.99 -0.86 0.06
N GLY A 325 11.45 0.14 0.74
CA GLY A 325 10.37 -0.02 1.72
C GLY A 325 9.10 -0.63 1.14
N GLY A 326 8.68 -0.17 -0.04
CA GLY A 326 7.51 -0.71 -0.75
C GLY A 326 7.64 -2.21 -1.08
N PRO A 327 8.66 -2.62 -1.85
CA PRO A 327 8.92 -4.03 -2.15
C PRO A 327 9.14 -4.90 -0.91
N ALA A 328 9.83 -4.42 0.11
CA ALA A 328 10.03 -5.15 1.36
C ALA A 328 8.71 -5.42 2.10
N SER A 329 7.75 -4.50 2.00
CA SER A 329 6.44 -4.65 2.64
C SER A 329 5.63 -5.83 2.10
N MET A 330 5.83 -6.19 0.82
CA MET A 330 5.14 -7.31 0.18
C MET A 330 5.50 -8.67 0.79
N VAL A 331 6.65 -8.78 1.49
CA VAL A 331 7.03 -9.97 2.27
C VAL A 331 5.98 -10.32 3.32
N GLY A 332 5.34 -9.31 3.90
CA GLY A 332 4.27 -9.47 4.87
C GLY A 332 3.08 -10.25 4.31
N PHE A 333 2.66 -9.97 3.08
CA PHE A 333 1.54 -10.68 2.43
C PHE A 333 1.86 -12.14 2.13
N ASP A 334 3.10 -12.43 1.74
CA ASP A 334 3.51 -13.83 1.54
C ASP A 334 3.48 -14.63 2.84
N LEU A 335 3.86 -14.02 3.98
CA LEU A 335 3.69 -14.63 5.30
C LEU A 335 2.22 -14.80 5.68
N GLY A 336 1.37 -13.82 5.43
CA GLY A 336 -0.08 -13.93 5.65
C GLY A 336 -0.66 -15.13 4.89
N ARG A 337 -0.31 -15.27 3.62
CA ARG A 337 -0.72 -16.37 2.75
C ARG A 337 -0.24 -17.74 3.22
N THR A 338 1.04 -17.85 3.57
CA THR A 338 1.65 -19.14 3.97
C THR A 338 1.30 -19.57 5.40
N SER A 339 0.73 -18.68 6.19
CA SER A 339 0.40 -18.89 7.60
C SER A 339 -1.08 -19.09 7.89
N ASN A 340 -1.95 -18.89 6.89
CA ASN A 340 -3.39 -19.00 7.05
C ASN A 340 -3.98 -19.97 6.03
N PRO A 341 -5.07 -20.68 6.36
CA PRO A 341 -5.79 -21.52 5.41
C PRO A 341 -6.41 -20.63 4.31
N ALA A 342 -6.67 -21.25 3.15
CA ALA A 342 -7.23 -20.56 1.99
C ALA A 342 -8.53 -19.78 2.28
N SER A 343 -9.34 -20.28 3.24
CA SER A 343 -10.60 -19.66 3.66
C SER A 343 -10.44 -18.34 4.44
N ARG A 344 -9.23 -17.99 4.90
CA ARG A 344 -8.95 -16.79 5.71
C ARG A 344 -7.75 -15.99 5.18
N THR A 345 -7.26 -16.34 4.00
CA THR A 345 -6.08 -15.67 3.42
C THR A 345 -6.33 -14.19 3.15
N SER A 346 -7.53 -13.83 2.68
CA SER A 346 -7.86 -12.43 2.37
C SER A 346 -8.08 -11.62 3.65
N THR A 347 -8.66 -12.20 4.69
CA THR A 347 -8.76 -11.59 6.03
C THR A 347 -7.36 -11.27 6.58
N ALA A 348 -6.43 -12.23 6.52
CA ALA A 348 -5.04 -12.00 6.94
C ALA A 348 -4.35 -10.94 6.09
N THR A 349 -4.59 -10.92 4.77
CA THR A 349 -4.08 -9.89 3.86
C THR A 349 -4.60 -8.50 4.22
N GLY A 350 -5.91 -8.36 4.51
CA GLY A 350 -6.50 -7.11 4.96
C GLY A 350 -5.90 -6.58 6.26
N ILE A 351 -5.73 -7.47 7.26
CA ILE A 351 -5.07 -7.14 8.54
C ILE A 351 -3.64 -6.64 8.30
N ILE A 352 -2.88 -7.29 7.42
CA ILE A 352 -1.51 -6.92 7.11
C ILE A 352 -1.48 -5.58 6.35
N ASN A 353 -2.36 -5.39 5.36
CA ASN A 353 -2.39 -4.16 4.57
C ASN A 353 -2.74 -2.93 5.40
N GLN A 354 -3.67 -3.08 6.35
CA GLN A 354 -4.03 -2.00 7.27
C GLN A 354 -2.81 -1.45 8.02
N ALA A 355 -1.85 -2.30 8.38
CA ALA A 355 -0.68 -1.93 9.18
C ALA A 355 0.16 -0.81 8.55
N GLY A 356 0.44 -0.89 7.24
CA GLY A 356 1.23 0.11 6.53
C GLY A 356 0.55 1.48 6.47
N PHE A 357 -0.78 1.48 6.29
CA PHE A 357 -1.55 2.74 6.27
C PHE A 357 -1.66 3.36 7.66
N VAL A 358 -1.87 2.55 8.71
CA VAL A 358 -1.85 3.03 10.10
C VAL A 358 -0.49 3.65 10.43
N ALA A 359 0.61 2.99 10.09
CA ALA A 359 1.96 3.53 10.30
C ALA A 359 2.17 4.84 9.53
N THR A 360 1.73 4.91 8.27
CA THR A 360 1.82 6.13 7.45
C THR A 360 1.04 7.28 8.06
N LEU A 361 -0.23 7.06 8.45
CA LEU A 361 -1.08 8.09 9.05
C LEU A 361 -0.52 8.58 10.40
N VAL A 362 -0.08 7.66 11.27
CA VAL A 362 0.52 8.00 12.56
C VAL A 362 1.79 8.82 12.35
N THR A 363 2.67 8.39 11.43
CA THR A 363 3.92 9.10 11.17
C THR A 363 3.67 10.48 10.56
N ALA A 364 2.79 10.56 9.56
CA ALA A 364 2.46 11.84 8.93
C ALA A 364 1.87 12.84 9.92
N GLY A 365 0.98 12.37 10.81
CA GLY A 365 0.40 13.18 11.88
C GLY A 365 1.44 13.63 12.92
N LEU A 366 2.32 12.73 13.36
CA LEU A 366 3.39 13.05 14.30
C LEU A 366 4.35 14.10 13.72
N ILE A 367 4.73 13.96 12.44
CA ILE A 367 5.58 14.94 11.76
C ILE A 367 4.90 16.31 11.77
N GLY A 368 3.62 16.40 11.35
CA GLY A 368 2.89 17.66 11.37
C GLY A 368 2.82 18.29 12.74
N LEU A 369 2.45 17.53 13.78
CA LEU A 369 2.40 18.03 15.16
C LEU A 369 3.75 18.54 15.68
N ILE A 370 4.86 17.86 15.33
CA ILE A 370 6.19 18.28 15.74
C ILE A 370 6.63 19.54 14.98
N LEU A 371 6.32 19.62 13.69
CA LEU A 371 6.60 20.82 12.89
C LEU A 371 5.87 22.04 13.46
N ASP A 372 4.56 21.91 13.71
CA ASP A 372 3.78 23.01 14.29
C ASP A 372 4.31 23.40 15.68
N TRP A 373 4.64 22.41 16.53
CA TRP A 373 5.18 22.68 17.88
C TRP A 373 6.57 23.35 17.86
N ARG A 374 7.39 23.06 16.85
CA ARG A 374 8.76 23.56 16.73
C ARG A 374 8.87 24.84 15.89
N THR A 375 7.79 25.28 15.27
CA THR A 375 7.80 26.51 14.47
C THR A 375 7.25 27.67 15.30
N PRO A 376 8.01 28.74 15.53
CA PRO A 376 7.55 29.90 16.25
C PRO A 376 6.39 30.60 15.51
N ASP A 377 5.48 31.23 16.26
CA ASP A 377 4.38 32.00 15.72
C ASP A 377 4.90 33.13 14.80
N GLY A 378 4.26 33.31 13.65
CA GLY A 378 4.56 34.36 12.66
C GLY A 378 5.73 34.04 11.73
N VAL A 379 6.31 32.85 11.77
CA VAL A 379 7.31 32.38 10.79
C VAL A 379 6.58 31.74 9.59
N GLU A 380 6.88 32.21 8.39
CA GLU A 380 6.41 31.55 7.15
C GLU A 380 7.25 30.30 6.88
N GLY A 381 6.59 29.14 6.64
CA GLY A 381 7.25 27.86 6.41
C GLY A 381 7.76 27.18 7.67
N TYR A 382 8.44 26.04 7.51
CA TYR A 382 8.97 25.25 8.61
C TYR A 382 10.51 25.33 8.66
N PRO A 383 11.11 25.70 9.82
CA PRO A 383 12.58 25.73 9.93
C PRO A 383 13.21 24.34 9.74
N ALA A 384 14.43 24.30 9.19
CA ALA A 384 15.18 23.05 8.96
C ALA A 384 15.37 22.22 10.25
N GLU A 385 15.55 22.90 11.41
CA GLU A 385 15.64 22.23 12.71
C GLU A 385 14.32 21.54 13.08
N ALA A 386 13.16 22.15 12.78
CA ALA A 386 11.85 21.54 13.03
C ALA A 386 11.69 20.26 12.20
N PHE A 387 12.12 20.26 10.93
CA PHE A 387 12.14 19.03 10.11
C PHE A 387 13.05 17.96 10.69
N THR A 388 14.22 18.30 11.26
CA THR A 388 15.12 17.33 11.89
C THR A 388 14.41 16.57 13.01
N TRP A 389 13.73 17.27 13.91
CA TRP A 389 12.97 16.64 14.99
C TRP A 389 11.75 15.86 14.48
N ALA A 390 11.03 16.42 13.53
CA ALA A 390 9.82 15.82 12.96
C ALA A 390 10.15 14.50 12.26
N MET A 391 11.18 14.48 11.41
CA MET A 391 11.58 13.27 10.70
C MET A 391 12.22 12.23 11.63
N ALA A 392 12.83 12.65 12.75
CA ALA A 392 13.34 11.73 13.77
C ALA A 392 12.24 10.92 14.46
N ALA A 393 10.97 11.36 14.46
CA ALA A 393 9.86 10.59 15.01
C ALA A 393 9.69 9.19 14.36
N GLN A 394 10.16 9.02 13.13
CA GLN A 394 10.13 7.73 12.42
C GLN A 394 10.87 6.62 13.14
N PHE A 395 11.95 6.95 13.89
CA PHE A 395 12.74 5.95 14.62
C PHE A 395 11.94 5.22 15.70
N LEU A 396 10.92 5.85 16.27
CA LEU A 396 10.01 5.22 17.24
C LEU A 396 9.24 4.06 16.58
N LEU A 397 8.73 4.26 15.37
CA LEU A 397 7.98 3.24 14.65
C LEU A 397 8.89 2.11 14.17
N TRP A 398 10.10 2.42 13.68
CA TRP A 398 11.08 1.39 13.31
C TRP A 398 11.54 0.58 14.51
N GLY A 399 11.81 1.22 15.66
CA GLY A 399 12.18 0.54 16.90
C GLY A 399 11.10 -0.41 17.39
N LEU A 400 9.84 0.07 17.44
CA LEU A 400 8.68 -0.75 17.77
C LEU A 400 8.52 -1.92 16.81
N GLY A 401 8.55 -1.65 15.51
CA GLY A 401 8.38 -2.65 14.47
C GLY A 401 9.47 -3.71 14.49
N ALA A 402 10.74 -3.31 14.58
CA ALA A 402 11.87 -4.24 14.65
C ALA A 402 11.79 -5.15 15.88
N ALA A 403 11.43 -4.61 17.05
CA ALA A 403 11.24 -5.39 18.28
C ALA A 403 10.12 -6.44 18.11
N GLN A 404 9.00 -6.05 17.52
CA GLN A 404 7.88 -6.96 17.28
C GLN A 404 8.18 -7.99 16.19
N ILE A 405 8.87 -7.61 15.10
CA ILE A 405 9.35 -8.55 14.08
C ILE A 405 10.25 -9.60 14.72
N TRP A 406 11.20 -9.19 15.57
CA TRP A 406 12.07 -10.11 16.30
C TRP A 406 11.29 -11.07 17.20
N ARG A 407 10.31 -10.55 17.95
CA ARG A 407 9.42 -11.33 18.83
C ARG A 407 8.61 -12.38 18.06
N TYR A 408 7.91 -11.95 16.99
CA TYR A 408 7.02 -12.86 16.25
C TYR A 408 7.78 -13.80 15.31
N ARG A 409 8.96 -13.43 14.83
CA ARG A 409 9.88 -14.34 14.14
C ARG A 409 10.23 -15.55 15.03
N ARG A 410 10.58 -15.32 16.30
CA ARG A 410 10.88 -16.40 17.24
C ARG A 410 9.65 -17.29 17.46
N LYS A 411 8.49 -16.71 17.70
CA LYS A 411 7.23 -17.45 17.91
C LYS A 411 6.82 -18.24 16.65
N GLY A 412 6.93 -17.65 15.47
CA GLY A 412 6.63 -18.30 14.19
C GLY A 412 7.54 -19.50 13.91
N ARG A 413 8.85 -19.35 14.14
CA ARG A 413 9.82 -20.44 13.99
C ARG A 413 9.60 -21.57 14.99
N ALA A 414 9.28 -21.25 16.25
CA ALA A 414 8.96 -22.23 17.27
C ALA A 414 7.66 -22.99 16.95
N ARG A 415 6.67 -22.30 16.37
CA ARG A 415 5.43 -22.94 15.91
C ARG A 415 5.69 -23.87 14.73
N LEU A 416 6.43 -23.43 13.72
CA LEU A 416 6.78 -24.25 12.57
C LEU A 416 7.52 -25.54 13.01
N LEU A 417 8.44 -25.43 13.97
CA LEU A 417 9.13 -26.60 14.51
C LEU A 417 8.20 -27.60 15.18
N ARG A 418 7.11 -27.13 15.81
CA ARG A 418 6.12 -28.00 16.46
C ARG A 418 5.14 -28.64 15.49
N ASP A 419 4.65 -27.81 14.53
CA ASP A 419 3.56 -28.19 13.64
C ASP A 419 4.07 -28.95 12.40
N ASP A 420 5.26 -28.60 11.88
CA ASP A 420 5.92 -29.27 10.73
C ASP A 420 7.46 -29.25 10.90
N PRO A 421 8.02 -30.20 11.69
CA PRO A 421 9.47 -30.28 11.91
C PRO A 421 10.29 -30.51 10.65
N GLU A 422 9.73 -31.23 9.66
CA GLU A 422 10.43 -31.47 8.39
C GLU A 422 10.55 -30.21 7.56
N GLN A 423 9.46 -29.44 7.45
CA GLN A 423 9.49 -28.14 6.77
C GLN A 423 10.44 -27.17 7.48
N TRP A 424 10.45 -27.18 8.82
CA TRP A 424 11.40 -26.39 9.59
C TRP A 424 12.85 -26.75 9.27
N SER A 425 13.17 -28.06 9.23
CA SER A 425 14.52 -28.56 8.89
C SER A 425 14.91 -28.16 7.45
N ARG A 426 14.01 -28.38 6.49
CA ARG A 426 14.25 -27.98 5.07
C ARG A 426 14.49 -26.50 4.91
N GLN A 427 13.73 -25.64 5.60
CA GLN A 427 13.87 -24.19 5.48
C GLN A 427 15.09 -23.65 6.25
N SER A 428 15.36 -24.18 7.44
CA SER A 428 16.45 -23.70 8.30
C SER A 428 17.83 -24.24 7.92
N GLY A 429 17.90 -25.35 7.17
CA GLY A 429 19.12 -26.11 6.92
C GLY A 429 19.69 -26.79 8.17
N ARG A 430 18.86 -26.95 9.24
CA ARG A 430 19.28 -27.53 10.53
C ARG A 430 18.57 -28.85 10.78
N PRO A 431 19.22 -29.82 11.45
CA PRO A 431 18.55 -31.05 11.87
C PRO A 431 17.45 -30.74 12.89
N VAL A 432 16.39 -31.55 12.87
CA VAL A 432 15.30 -31.44 13.87
C VAL A 432 15.88 -31.72 15.25
N PRO A 433 15.69 -30.81 16.24
CA PRO A 433 16.16 -31.04 17.60
C PRO A 433 15.50 -32.32 18.17
N ARG A 434 16.30 -33.21 18.74
CA ARG A 434 15.75 -34.37 19.45
C ARG A 434 14.89 -33.86 20.62
N ARG A 435 13.63 -34.32 20.70
CA ARG A 435 12.79 -34.05 21.88
C ARG A 435 13.49 -34.68 23.10
N ARG A 436 13.90 -33.85 24.05
CA ARG A 436 14.30 -34.28 25.38
C ARG A 436 13.08 -34.59 26.22
#